data_8ef0d99ee40066caee1090de9d72a2c5
#
_entry.id   8ef0d99ee40066caee1090de9d72a2c5
#
_cell.length_a   1.000
_cell.length_b   1.000
_cell.length_c   1.000
_cell.angle_alpha   90.00
_cell.angle_beta   90.00
_cell.angle_gamma   90.00
#
_symmetry.space_group_name_H-M   'P 1'
#
loop_
_entity.id
_entity.type
_entity.pdbx_description
1 polymer ?
#
loop_
_entity_poly.entity_id
_entity_poly.type
_entity_poly.pdbx_seq_one_letter_code
_entity_poly.pdbx_strand_id
1 'polypeptide(L)'
;NSDDENGDYAILTGTVEPESPLPDFELYLLRRARQRGHILEGQAVALANIDAVIELIKNSPSAAEARVALIERRWEASALFELLERVGSDACRPEGLSEDFGFVEGLYRLTEEQAQAILEIRLHRLTAMEQDKLMEDYQGVLDEIADLLDILGSHERLTSVVRGELEEIRSTYGDERRTDIVSSQLDLSDADLINE
;
A
#
# COMPACT_ATOMS: atom_id res chain seq x y z
N ASN A 1 23.77 3.55 52.77
CA ASN A 1 23.67 4.56 51.70
C ASN A 1 24.39 4.04 50.47
N SER A 2 23.79 3.13 49.85
CA SER A 2 24.24 2.47 48.64
C SER A 2 22.98 2.01 47.92
N ASP A 3 22.37 2.85 47.10
CA ASP A 3 21.18 2.40 46.36
C ASP A 3 20.84 3.24 45.13
N ASP A 4 21.79 3.88 44.48
CA ASP A 4 21.49 4.65 43.26
C ASP A 4 22.37 4.36 42.01
N GLU A 5 23.23 3.34 42.02
CA GLU A 5 24.09 3.05 40.87
C GLU A 5 23.47 2.09 39.82
N ASN A 6 22.27 1.55 40.05
CA ASN A 6 21.64 0.60 39.12
C ASN A 6 20.51 1.20 38.26
N GLY A 7 20.17 2.46 38.44
CA GLY A 7 19.03 3.09 37.74
C GLY A 7 19.31 3.37 36.25
N ASP A 8 20.52 3.82 35.90
CA ASP A 8 20.82 4.29 34.57
C ASP A 8 21.10 3.14 33.54
N TYR A 9 21.59 2.01 34.05
CA TYR A 9 21.82 0.84 33.17
C TYR A 9 20.55 0.08 32.84
N ALA A 10 19.52 0.15 33.69
CA ALA A 10 18.24 -0.51 33.43
C ALA A 10 17.46 0.15 32.25
N ILE A 11 17.71 1.43 32.01
CA ILE A 11 17.12 2.16 30.87
C ILE A 11 17.73 1.74 29.53
N LEU A 12 19.00 1.36 29.55
CA LEU A 12 19.72 0.90 28.32
C LEU A 12 19.57 -0.60 28.03
N THR A 13 19.21 -1.40 29.07
CA THR A 13 19.00 -2.85 28.96
C THR A 13 17.53 -3.23 29.03
N GLY A 14 16.64 -2.26 29.28
CA GLY A 14 15.22 -2.49 29.07
C GLY A 14 15.03 -2.92 27.65
N THR A 15 14.62 -4.17 27.46
CA THR A 15 14.02 -4.62 26.23
C THR A 15 12.76 -3.79 26.02
N VAL A 16 12.94 -2.55 25.55
CA VAL A 16 11.95 -1.94 24.69
C VAL A 16 11.98 -2.89 23.51
N GLU A 17 11.07 -3.86 23.49
CA GLU A 17 10.65 -4.40 22.19
C GLU A 17 10.26 -3.13 21.44
N PRO A 18 11.01 -2.71 20.43
CA PRO A 18 10.52 -1.64 19.61
C PRO A 18 9.23 -2.20 19.06
N GLU A 19 8.09 -1.62 19.42
CA GLU A 19 6.95 -1.64 18.53
C GLU A 19 7.54 -1.09 17.25
N SER A 20 7.92 -2.02 16.39
CA SER A 20 8.65 -1.70 15.16
C SER A 20 7.75 -0.75 14.37
N PRO A 21 8.11 0.51 14.13
CA PRO A 21 7.30 1.41 13.31
C PRO A 21 7.26 0.96 11.84
N LEU A 22 8.03 -0.07 11.49
CA LEU A 22 8.15 -0.59 10.13
C LEU A 22 6.85 -1.19 9.58
N PRO A 23 6.08 -2.03 10.33
CA PRO A 23 4.80 -2.52 9.82
C PRO A 23 3.78 -1.41 9.55
N ASP A 24 3.84 -0.30 10.27
CA ASP A 24 2.90 0.81 10.09
C ASP A 24 3.07 1.54 8.75
N PHE A 25 4.29 1.62 8.25
CA PHE A 25 4.57 2.25 6.95
C PHE A 25 4.10 1.36 5.80
N GLU A 26 4.43 0.07 5.79
CA GLU A 26 3.96 -0.88 4.80
C GLU A 26 2.44 -1.05 4.84
N LEU A 27 1.82 -1.03 6.02
CA LEU A 27 0.37 -1.02 6.16
C LEU A 27 -0.26 0.25 5.56
N TYR A 28 0.37 1.41 5.75
CA TYR A 28 -0.07 2.65 5.09
C TYR A 28 0.05 2.55 3.57
N LEU A 29 1.16 2.05 3.04
CA LEU A 29 1.35 1.83 1.61
C LEU A 29 0.32 0.85 1.04
N LEU A 30 0.06 -0.26 1.74
CA LEU A 30 -0.95 -1.24 1.36
C LEU A 30 -2.34 -0.64 1.29
N ARG A 31 -2.75 0.15 2.29
CA ARG A 31 -4.05 0.85 2.28
C ARG A 31 -4.16 1.79 1.09
N ARG A 32 -3.10 2.54 0.80
CA ARG A 32 -3.04 3.46 -0.33
C ARG A 32 -3.09 2.73 -1.67
N ALA A 33 -2.35 1.63 -1.82
CA ALA A 33 -2.35 0.80 -3.01
C ALA A 33 -3.74 0.17 -3.23
N ARG A 34 -4.37 -0.37 -2.17
CA ARG A 34 -5.74 -0.90 -2.23
C ARG A 34 -6.77 0.15 -2.66
N GLN A 35 -6.69 1.36 -2.12
CA GLN A 35 -7.60 2.44 -2.52
C GLN A 35 -7.42 2.83 -3.98
N ARG A 36 -6.17 2.94 -4.45
CA ARG A 36 -5.87 3.19 -5.87
C ARG A 36 -6.36 2.04 -6.76
N GLY A 37 -6.08 0.80 -6.37
CA GLY A 37 -6.52 -0.41 -7.07
C GLY A 37 -8.04 -0.49 -7.14
N HIS A 38 -8.73 -0.18 -6.06
CA HIS A 38 -10.20 -0.15 -6.02
C HIS A 38 -10.80 0.80 -7.05
N ILE A 39 -10.25 2.00 -7.21
CA ILE A 39 -10.73 2.94 -8.23
C ILE A 39 -10.43 2.44 -9.66
N LEU A 40 -9.21 1.93 -9.90
CA LEU A 40 -8.83 1.38 -11.21
C LEU A 40 -9.70 0.16 -11.60
N GLU A 41 -10.00 -0.70 -10.63
CA GLU A 41 -10.88 -1.86 -10.80
C GLU A 41 -12.28 -1.43 -11.27
N GLY A 42 -12.90 -0.45 -10.60
CA GLY A 42 -14.19 0.09 -11.02
C GLY A 42 -14.15 0.71 -12.43
N GLN A 43 -13.07 1.43 -12.77
CA GLN A 43 -12.88 1.99 -14.10
C GLN A 43 -12.71 0.88 -15.16
N ALA A 44 -11.98 -0.19 -14.85
CA ALA A 44 -11.79 -1.33 -15.74
C ALA A 44 -13.11 -2.08 -15.98
N VAL A 45 -13.93 -2.28 -14.95
CA VAL A 45 -15.30 -2.83 -15.08
C VAL A 45 -16.16 -1.95 -15.99
N ALA A 46 -16.11 -0.62 -15.83
CA ALA A 46 -16.86 0.30 -16.66
C ALA A 46 -16.41 0.28 -18.12
N LEU A 47 -15.10 0.17 -18.39
CA LEU A 47 -14.58 0.09 -19.74
C LEU A 47 -14.92 -1.25 -20.43
N ALA A 48 -14.92 -2.35 -19.69
CA ALA A 48 -15.38 -3.65 -20.19
C ALA A 48 -16.88 -3.63 -20.58
N ASN A 49 -17.66 -2.74 -19.98
CA ASN A 49 -19.10 -2.58 -20.20
C ASN A 49 -19.47 -1.21 -20.79
N ILE A 50 -18.57 -0.61 -21.56
CA ILE A 50 -18.63 0.81 -21.92
C ILE A 50 -19.94 1.23 -22.61
N ASP A 51 -20.46 0.42 -23.51
CA ASP A 51 -21.70 0.72 -24.24
C ASP A 51 -22.89 0.81 -23.26
N ALA A 52 -22.99 -0.15 -22.35
CA ALA A 52 -24.04 -0.18 -21.34
C ALA A 52 -23.91 0.96 -20.31
N VAL A 53 -22.68 1.36 -19.97
CA VAL A 53 -22.41 2.51 -19.09
C VAL A 53 -22.82 3.82 -19.76
N ILE A 54 -22.45 4.02 -21.03
CA ILE A 54 -22.81 5.22 -21.80
C ILE A 54 -24.34 5.30 -21.97
N GLU A 55 -25.00 4.20 -22.29
CA GLU A 55 -26.46 4.16 -22.44
C GLU A 55 -27.16 4.52 -21.11
N LEU A 56 -26.70 3.96 -19.99
CA LEU A 56 -27.21 4.26 -18.67
C LEU A 56 -27.07 5.75 -18.33
N ILE A 57 -25.88 6.32 -18.55
CA ILE A 57 -25.61 7.74 -18.26
C ILE A 57 -26.50 8.67 -19.13
N LYS A 58 -26.64 8.36 -20.44
CA LYS A 58 -27.48 9.15 -21.34
C LYS A 58 -28.97 9.13 -20.97
N ASN A 59 -29.46 8.03 -20.44
CA ASN A 59 -30.86 7.85 -20.05
C ASN A 59 -31.15 8.38 -18.63
N SER A 60 -30.13 8.75 -17.87
CA SER A 60 -30.27 9.28 -16.52
C SER A 60 -30.58 10.79 -16.56
N PRO A 61 -31.57 11.28 -15.80
CA PRO A 61 -31.95 12.70 -15.79
C PRO A 61 -30.89 13.63 -15.18
N SER A 62 -30.01 13.06 -14.29
CA SER A 62 -28.95 13.82 -13.63
C SER A 62 -27.74 12.94 -13.33
N ALA A 63 -26.57 13.55 -13.08
CA ALA A 63 -25.38 12.84 -12.66
C ALA A 63 -25.57 12.09 -11.33
N ALA A 64 -26.35 12.63 -10.41
CA ALA A 64 -26.67 11.98 -9.15
C ALA A 64 -27.48 10.68 -9.36
N GLU A 65 -28.48 10.72 -10.25
CA GLU A 65 -29.27 9.53 -10.59
C GLU A 65 -28.45 8.51 -11.40
N ALA A 66 -27.58 8.98 -12.30
CA ALA A 66 -26.65 8.11 -13.00
C ALA A 66 -25.72 7.35 -12.02
N ARG A 67 -25.21 8.04 -11.00
CA ARG A 67 -24.37 7.41 -9.95
C ARG A 67 -25.13 6.32 -9.22
N VAL A 68 -26.36 6.58 -8.76
CA VAL A 68 -27.20 5.59 -8.09
C VAL A 68 -27.45 4.39 -9.01
N ALA A 69 -27.81 4.62 -10.27
CA ALA A 69 -28.09 3.56 -11.23
C ALA A 69 -26.82 2.72 -11.54
N LEU A 70 -25.62 3.32 -11.55
CA LEU A 70 -24.35 2.59 -11.69
C LEU A 70 -24.09 1.64 -10.51
N ILE A 71 -24.42 2.06 -9.28
CA ILE A 71 -24.23 1.27 -8.05
C ILE A 71 -25.24 0.14 -7.94
N GLU A 72 -26.52 0.39 -8.32
CA GLU A 72 -27.60 -0.61 -8.23
C GLU A 72 -27.46 -1.72 -9.27
N ARG A 73 -26.89 -1.40 -10.43
CA ARG A 73 -26.68 -2.35 -11.50
C ARG A 73 -25.51 -3.29 -11.18
N ARG A 74 -25.67 -4.57 -11.53
CA ARG A 74 -24.58 -5.56 -11.51
C ARG A 74 -23.93 -5.63 -12.88
N TRP A 75 -22.60 -5.69 -12.90
CA TRP A 75 -21.78 -5.57 -14.11
C TRP A 75 -21.02 -6.87 -14.38
N GLU A 76 -20.86 -7.22 -15.65
CA GLU A 76 -19.99 -8.33 -16.04
C GLU A 76 -18.51 -7.91 -15.89
N ALA A 77 -17.71 -8.80 -15.28
CA ALA A 77 -16.30 -8.49 -15.01
C ALA A 77 -15.39 -9.71 -15.23
N SER A 78 -15.74 -10.58 -16.18
CA SER A 78 -15.00 -11.82 -16.46
C SER A 78 -13.54 -11.60 -16.80
N ALA A 79 -13.21 -10.54 -17.54
CA ALA A 79 -11.82 -10.21 -17.90
C ALA A 79 -10.97 -9.79 -16.69
N LEU A 80 -11.58 -9.16 -15.68
CA LEU A 80 -10.88 -8.80 -14.44
C LEU A 80 -10.73 -9.99 -13.49
N PHE A 81 -11.63 -10.94 -13.55
CA PHE A 81 -11.60 -12.12 -12.70
C PHE A 81 -10.31 -12.91 -12.91
N GLU A 82 -9.85 -13.08 -14.14
CA GLU A 82 -8.58 -13.75 -14.46
C GLU A 82 -7.36 -13.06 -13.85
N LEU A 83 -7.36 -11.73 -13.77
CA LEU A 83 -6.28 -10.97 -13.14
C LEU A 83 -6.32 -11.09 -11.61
N LEU A 84 -7.50 -11.05 -11.02
CA LEU A 84 -7.70 -11.15 -9.58
C LEU A 84 -7.46 -12.56 -9.03
N GLU A 85 -7.69 -13.62 -9.80
CA GLU A 85 -7.35 -14.98 -9.39
C GLU A 85 -5.87 -15.14 -8.99
N ARG A 86 -4.98 -14.34 -9.56
CA ARG A 86 -3.53 -14.39 -9.29
C ARG A 86 -3.14 -13.78 -7.95
N VAL A 87 -3.86 -12.74 -7.50
CA VAL A 87 -3.52 -11.95 -6.30
C VAL A 87 -4.53 -12.14 -5.18
N GLY A 88 -5.73 -12.59 -5.53
CA GLY A 88 -6.88 -12.76 -4.64
C GLY A 88 -8.00 -11.79 -5.01
N SER A 89 -9.25 -12.29 -4.98
CA SER A 89 -10.45 -11.51 -5.35
C SER A 89 -10.66 -10.24 -4.52
N ASP A 90 -10.07 -10.20 -3.33
CA ASP A 90 -10.19 -9.08 -2.38
C ASP A 90 -8.91 -8.23 -2.30
N ALA A 91 -7.95 -8.42 -3.22
CA ALA A 91 -6.67 -7.74 -3.18
C ALA A 91 -6.81 -6.20 -3.12
N CYS A 92 -7.70 -5.65 -3.94
CA CYS A 92 -7.98 -4.21 -4.00
C CYS A 92 -9.10 -3.75 -3.05
N ARG A 93 -9.62 -4.64 -2.20
CA ARG A 93 -10.72 -4.31 -1.30
C ARG A 93 -10.26 -3.37 -0.19
N PRO A 94 -10.83 -2.16 -0.05
CA PRO A 94 -10.54 -1.28 1.07
C PRO A 94 -11.02 -1.88 2.40
N GLU A 95 -10.33 -1.55 3.49
CA GLU A 95 -10.75 -1.96 4.84
C GLU A 95 -12.14 -1.38 5.18
N GLY A 96 -13.02 -2.23 5.70
CA GLY A 96 -14.36 -1.80 6.12
C GLY A 96 -15.41 -1.72 5.00
N LEU A 97 -15.06 -2.07 3.76
CA LEU A 97 -16.04 -2.15 2.68
C LEU A 97 -16.99 -3.33 2.91
N SER A 98 -18.33 -3.08 2.81
CA SER A 98 -19.35 -4.12 2.93
C SER A 98 -19.17 -5.23 1.89
N GLU A 99 -19.42 -6.48 2.29
CA GLU A 99 -19.33 -7.67 1.41
C GLU A 99 -20.28 -7.61 0.21
N ASP A 100 -21.27 -6.73 0.24
CA ASP A 100 -22.23 -6.53 -0.86
C ASP A 100 -21.59 -5.86 -2.11
N PHE A 101 -20.40 -5.27 -1.99
CA PHE A 101 -19.69 -4.59 -3.07
C PHE A 101 -18.51 -5.40 -3.61
N GLY A 102 -18.10 -5.12 -4.82
CA GLY A 102 -17.05 -5.87 -5.52
C GLY A 102 -17.62 -7.09 -6.24
N PHE A 103 -16.87 -8.18 -6.26
CA PHE A 103 -17.34 -9.44 -6.87
C PHE A 103 -18.34 -10.15 -5.97
N VAL A 104 -19.58 -10.24 -6.42
CA VAL A 104 -20.69 -10.92 -5.74
C VAL A 104 -21.38 -11.85 -6.74
N GLU A 105 -21.36 -13.15 -6.48
CA GLU A 105 -22.05 -14.16 -7.32
C GLU A 105 -21.66 -14.12 -8.82
N GLY A 106 -20.38 -13.84 -9.14
CA GLY A 106 -19.87 -13.80 -10.51
C GLY A 106 -20.13 -12.49 -11.27
N LEU A 107 -20.75 -11.51 -10.61
CA LEU A 107 -20.96 -10.17 -11.13
C LEU A 107 -20.28 -9.15 -10.23
N TYR A 108 -20.02 -7.96 -10.76
CA TYR A 108 -19.39 -6.87 -10.02
C TYR A 108 -20.40 -5.81 -9.60
N ARG A 109 -20.35 -5.40 -8.34
CA ARG A 109 -21.14 -4.29 -7.81
C ARG A 109 -20.24 -3.12 -7.46
N LEU A 110 -20.47 -1.98 -8.13
CA LEU A 110 -19.69 -0.77 -7.95
C LEU A 110 -19.99 -0.08 -6.61
N THR A 111 -18.95 0.50 -6.02
CA THR A 111 -19.09 1.39 -4.86
C THR A 111 -19.41 2.81 -5.30
N GLU A 112 -19.78 3.67 -4.33
CA GLU A 112 -20.04 5.09 -4.60
C GLU A 112 -18.79 5.81 -5.13
N GLU A 113 -17.61 5.53 -4.57
CA GLU A 113 -16.34 6.10 -5.00
C GLU A 113 -15.99 5.68 -6.44
N GLN A 114 -16.20 4.41 -6.78
CA GLN A 114 -16.00 3.91 -8.14
C GLN A 114 -16.98 4.54 -9.13
N ALA A 115 -18.26 4.63 -8.78
CA ALA A 115 -19.28 5.24 -9.63
C ALA A 115 -18.98 6.72 -9.89
N GLN A 116 -18.50 7.45 -8.88
CA GLN A 116 -18.06 8.82 -9.03
C GLN A 116 -16.85 8.92 -9.98
N ALA A 117 -15.84 8.06 -9.80
CA ALA A 117 -14.66 8.04 -10.65
C ALA A 117 -14.99 7.70 -12.11
N ILE A 118 -16.00 6.84 -12.34
CA ILE A 118 -16.50 6.51 -13.69
C ILE A 118 -17.14 7.73 -14.36
N LEU A 119 -17.98 8.49 -13.64
CA LEU A 119 -18.60 9.70 -14.18
C LEU A 119 -17.59 10.82 -14.50
N GLU A 120 -16.43 10.81 -13.87
CA GLU A 120 -15.32 11.73 -14.11
C GLU A 120 -14.38 11.31 -15.25
N ILE A 121 -14.60 10.13 -15.85
CA ILE A 121 -13.77 9.66 -16.97
C ILE A 121 -13.92 10.61 -18.16
N ARG A 122 -12.80 11.14 -18.61
CA ARG A 122 -12.75 11.99 -19.80
C ARG A 122 -12.86 11.16 -21.07
N LEU A 123 -13.58 11.67 -22.09
CA LEU A 123 -13.83 10.94 -23.34
C LEU A 123 -12.57 10.42 -24.05
N HIS A 124 -11.44 11.13 -23.97
CA HIS A 124 -10.19 10.67 -24.58
C HIS A 124 -9.64 9.38 -23.94
N ARG A 125 -10.00 9.10 -22.68
CA ARG A 125 -9.61 7.87 -21.99
C ARG A 125 -10.38 6.63 -22.46
N LEU A 126 -11.37 6.81 -23.33
CA LEU A 126 -12.13 5.69 -23.91
C LEU A 126 -11.46 5.11 -25.17
N THR A 127 -10.30 5.64 -25.59
CA THR A 127 -9.54 5.07 -26.71
C THR A 127 -8.88 3.75 -26.33
N ALA A 128 -8.68 2.85 -27.30
CA ALA A 128 -8.07 1.54 -27.05
C ALA A 128 -6.71 1.64 -26.34
N MET A 129 -5.84 2.57 -26.75
CA MET A 129 -4.54 2.79 -26.12
C MET A 129 -4.64 3.18 -24.64
N GLU A 130 -5.62 3.99 -24.28
CA GLU A 130 -5.83 4.40 -22.88
C GLU A 130 -6.47 3.28 -22.05
N GLN A 131 -7.27 2.42 -22.67
CA GLN A 131 -7.81 1.22 -22.02
C GLN A 131 -6.69 0.23 -21.71
N ASP A 132 -5.79 -0.04 -22.65
CA ASP A 132 -4.63 -0.90 -22.46
C ASP A 132 -3.74 -0.35 -21.32
N LYS A 133 -3.49 0.97 -21.30
CA LYS A 133 -2.72 1.63 -20.25
C LYS A 133 -3.39 1.52 -18.88
N LEU A 134 -4.72 1.65 -18.80
CA LEU A 134 -5.45 1.48 -17.55
C LEU A 134 -5.30 0.05 -17.02
N MET A 135 -5.34 -0.95 -17.89
CA MET A 135 -5.13 -2.34 -17.52
C MET A 135 -3.68 -2.60 -17.05
N GLU A 136 -2.69 -1.97 -17.69
CA GLU A 136 -1.28 -2.01 -17.23
C GLU A 136 -1.12 -1.35 -15.86
N ASP A 137 -1.70 -0.16 -15.66
CA ASP A 137 -1.69 0.55 -14.37
C ASP A 137 -2.36 -0.29 -13.27
N TYR A 138 -3.48 -0.95 -13.59
CA TYR A 138 -4.18 -1.83 -12.66
C TYR A 138 -3.33 -3.06 -12.30
N GLN A 139 -2.73 -3.72 -13.29
CA GLN A 139 -1.82 -4.84 -13.06
C GLN A 139 -0.63 -4.43 -12.18
N GLY A 140 -0.04 -3.26 -12.45
CA GLY A 140 1.06 -2.73 -11.63
C GLY A 140 0.67 -2.51 -10.17
N VAL A 141 -0.56 -2.04 -9.89
CA VAL A 141 -1.06 -1.90 -8.53
C VAL A 141 -1.33 -3.26 -7.87
N LEU A 142 -1.81 -4.26 -8.62
CA LEU A 142 -1.98 -5.63 -8.10
C LEU A 142 -0.63 -6.24 -7.70
N ASP A 143 0.41 -6.04 -8.52
CA ASP A 143 1.75 -6.53 -8.23
C ASP A 143 2.35 -5.80 -7.00
N GLU A 144 2.12 -4.48 -6.85
CA GLU A 144 2.49 -3.71 -5.65
C GLU A 144 1.79 -4.24 -4.39
N ILE A 145 0.49 -4.53 -4.46
CA ILE A 145 -0.27 -5.11 -3.34
C ILE A 145 0.27 -6.50 -2.97
N ALA A 146 0.56 -7.33 -3.96
CA ALA A 146 1.10 -8.67 -3.74
C ALA A 146 2.46 -8.63 -3.03
N ASP A 147 3.37 -7.74 -3.44
CA ASP A 147 4.68 -7.55 -2.79
C ASP A 147 4.52 -7.03 -1.35
N LEU A 148 3.67 -6.04 -1.13
CA LEU A 148 3.38 -5.52 0.21
C LEU A 148 2.78 -6.57 1.15
N LEU A 149 1.89 -7.44 0.65
CA LEU A 149 1.34 -8.55 1.41
C LEU A 149 2.41 -9.60 1.74
N ASP A 150 3.34 -9.88 0.83
CA ASP A 150 4.48 -10.77 1.06
C ASP A 150 5.42 -10.20 2.13
N ILE A 151 5.73 -8.90 2.07
CA ILE A 151 6.55 -8.20 3.07
C ILE A 151 5.89 -8.27 4.45
N LEU A 152 4.59 -7.98 4.54
CA LEU A 152 3.85 -8.00 5.81
C LEU A 152 3.61 -9.42 6.35
N GLY A 153 3.55 -10.42 5.46
CA GLY A 153 3.36 -11.83 5.82
C GLY A 153 4.62 -12.55 6.29
N SER A 154 5.82 -11.99 6.04
CA SER A 154 7.10 -12.66 6.33
C SER A 154 8.09 -11.74 7.04
N HIS A 155 8.41 -12.08 8.29
CA HIS A 155 9.45 -11.36 9.05
C HIS A 155 10.83 -11.40 8.34
N GLU A 156 11.15 -12.49 7.65
CA GLU A 156 12.39 -12.62 6.89
C GLU A 156 12.41 -11.64 5.70
N ARG A 157 11.28 -11.52 4.98
CA ARG A 157 11.12 -10.61 3.87
C ARG A 157 11.21 -9.15 4.33
N LEU A 158 10.53 -8.79 5.41
CA LEU A 158 10.61 -7.47 6.05
C LEU A 158 12.05 -7.11 6.44
N THR A 159 12.75 -8.04 7.12
CA THR A 159 14.16 -7.85 7.49
C THR A 159 15.05 -7.65 6.27
N SER A 160 14.78 -8.35 5.16
CA SER A 160 15.51 -8.19 3.91
C SER A 160 15.33 -6.81 3.28
N VAL A 161 14.11 -6.27 3.31
CA VAL A 161 13.80 -4.91 2.83
C VAL A 161 14.58 -3.88 3.65
N VAL A 162 14.47 -3.92 4.97
CA VAL A 162 15.20 -3.01 5.88
C VAL A 162 16.71 -3.07 5.67
N ARG A 163 17.25 -4.27 5.48
CA ARG A 163 18.69 -4.43 5.19
C ARG A 163 19.07 -3.76 3.87
N GLY A 164 18.25 -3.94 2.82
CA GLY A 164 18.48 -3.31 1.51
C GLY A 164 18.48 -1.79 1.61
N GLU A 165 17.53 -1.20 2.32
CA GLU A 165 17.46 0.25 2.54
C GLU A 165 18.66 0.78 3.32
N LEU A 166 19.10 0.07 4.36
CA LEU A 166 20.30 0.43 5.13
C LEU A 166 21.58 0.31 4.29
N GLU A 167 21.68 -0.68 3.40
CA GLU A 167 22.79 -0.81 2.47
C GLU A 167 22.82 0.32 1.44
N GLU A 168 21.66 0.75 0.95
CA GLU A 168 21.54 1.91 0.05
C GLU A 168 21.96 3.20 0.75
N ILE A 169 21.48 3.46 1.97
CA ILE A 169 21.91 4.60 2.78
C ILE A 169 23.41 4.55 3.03
N ARG A 170 23.94 3.38 3.38
CA ARG A 170 25.39 3.21 3.59
C ARG A 170 26.18 3.48 2.33
N SER A 171 25.73 3.05 1.16
CA SER A 171 26.43 3.29 -0.12
C SER A 171 26.42 4.75 -0.53
N THR A 172 25.33 5.47 -0.20
CA THR A 172 25.13 6.86 -0.61
C THR A 172 25.78 7.86 0.35
N TYR A 173 25.70 7.59 1.66
CA TYR A 173 26.09 8.52 2.72
C TYR A 173 27.20 7.98 3.65
N GLY A 174 27.66 6.74 3.44
CA GLY A 174 28.69 6.13 4.28
C GLY A 174 30.04 6.82 4.08
N ASP A 175 30.65 7.23 5.17
CA ASP A 175 32.00 7.75 5.23
C ASP A 175 32.89 6.85 6.11
N GLU A 176 34.20 7.06 6.04
CA GLU A 176 35.14 6.35 6.89
C GLU A 176 34.96 6.76 8.36
N ARG A 177 35.11 5.78 9.25
CA ARG A 177 35.04 6.03 10.68
C ARG A 177 36.15 7.00 11.11
N ARG A 178 35.79 8.08 11.78
CA ARG A 178 36.72 9.12 12.25
C ARG A 178 37.36 8.81 13.60
N THR A 179 36.92 7.73 14.27
CA THR A 179 37.40 7.33 15.59
C THR A 179 37.91 5.90 15.53
N ASP A 180 39.00 5.61 16.26
CA ASP A 180 39.54 4.26 16.40
C ASP A 180 38.86 3.51 17.55
N ILE A 181 38.63 2.20 17.34
CA ILE A 181 38.21 1.31 18.44
C ILE A 181 39.48 0.79 19.09
N VAL A 182 39.80 1.31 20.25
CA VAL A 182 40.97 0.83 21.03
C VAL A 182 40.48 -0.20 22.04
N SER A 183 41.00 -1.40 21.96
CA SER A 183 40.76 -2.44 22.98
C SER A 183 41.68 -2.23 24.20
N SER A 184 41.51 -1.08 24.87
CA SER A 184 42.28 -0.76 26.05
C SER A 184 41.38 -0.87 27.30
N GLN A 185 41.82 -1.67 28.26
CA GLN A 185 41.21 -1.70 29.61
C GLN A 185 41.78 -0.60 30.52
N LEU A 186 42.14 0.53 29.95
CA LEU A 186 42.55 1.68 30.78
C LEU A 186 41.29 2.30 31.39
N ASP A 187 41.21 2.26 32.71
CA ASP A 187 40.28 3.07 33.46
C ASP A 187 40.55 4.53 33.11
N LEU A 188 39.66 5.16 32.36
CA LEU A 188 39.72 6.57 32.04
C LEU A 188 39.50 7.34 33.33
N SER A 189 40.49 8.08 33.78
CA SER A 189 40.33 9.01 34.91
C SER A 189 39.76 10.33 34.39
N ASP A 190 39.08 11.10 35.29
CA ASP A 190 38.56 12.43 34.93
C ASP A 190 39.65 13.38 34.41
N ALA A 191 40.92 13.13 34.71
CA ALA A 191 42.05 13.88 34.19
C ALA A 191 42.32 13.65 32.69
N ASP A 192 41.91 12.49 32.17
CA ASP A 192 42.12 12.15 30.74
C ASP A 192 41.04 12.78 29.86
N LEU A 193 39.97 13.33 30.42
CA LEU A 193 38.86 14.00 29.74
C LEU A 193 39.05 15.54 29.63
N ILE A 194 40.03 16.11 30.31
CA ILE A 194 40.32 17.55 30.29
C ILE A 194 41.38 17.81 29.20
N ASN A 195 40.98 18.35 28.06
CA ASN A 195 41.91 18.92 27.11
C ASN A 195 42.53 20.24 27.67
N GLU A 196 43.85 20.32 27.71
CA GLU A 196 44.59 21.57 27.97
C GLU A 196 44.40 22.59 26.85
#